data_8cc5afd59e55a3374dbc6bcce505e7a0
#
_entry.id   8cc5afd59e55a3374dbc6bcce505e7a0
#
_cell.length_a   1.000
_cell.length_b   1.000
_cell.length_c   1.000
_cell.angle_alpha   90.00
_cell.angle_beta   90.00
_cell.angle_gamma   90.00
#
_symmetry.space_group_name_H-M   'P 1'
#
loop_
_entity.id
_entity.type
_entity.pdbx_description
1 polymer ?
#
loop_
_entity_poly.entity_id
_entity_poly.type
_entity_poly.pdbx_seq_one_letter_code
_entity_poly.pdbx_strand_id
1 'polypeptide(L)'
;MSLTAGSAFAQTADPIIMTIGGKNITRSEFEYAYNKNAAESTIDRKSIEEYVDLFVNYKLKVIAAEQAGIDTTAAFRKEFLMYRDQQVRPSFIDDDDIEREARNIYKQTQTRIDAEGGMVHPQHILVALSQQADAKQQRAASLKADSIYKVLIGGADFADMARRLSDDKGSGMRGGDLSWIQRGQTIKEFEQQAFALNKGEISKPFLSPYGYHIVRVVDKRNFFPYDSVRADIRRFIESRGLRERIISARIDSIAKLSKPALTPQQVIDCRAEELMKGSTEMGGLIREYHDGLLLYEISNRTVWERAANDTQAQQAFFKKNRKKYAWTEPRFKGAAFYTRNQQDAEAVRKLLRSMPFDKWTEVLKTHFNDSTERIKAVVGIFAKGDNATVDRAEYGIDKTDASTLSNDIYNVEGTFGKMIKRPQAYSDVRELVVSDLQEQLEQKWVADLRRKYAVHVNREVLATVNKH
;
A
#
# COMPACT_ATOMS: atom_id res chain seq x y z
N MET A 1 29.08 27.23 -49.28
CA MET A 1 27.67 27.57 -48.98
C MET A 1 26.81 26.41 -49.38
N SER A 2 26.38 25.61 -48.43
CA SER A 2 25.39 24.56 -48.66
C SER A 2 24.44 24.59 -47.47
N LEU A 3 23.28 25.19 -47.69
CA LEU A 3 22.18 25.23 -46.73
C LEU A 3 21.56 23.83 -46.64
N THR A 4 21.76 23.14 -45.57
CA THR A 4 20.94 21.98 -45.21
C THR A 4 19.63 22.48 -44.63
N ALA A 5 18.55 22.39 -45.38
CA ALA A 5 17.20 22.61 -44.94
C ALA A 5 16.86 21.48 -43.93
N GLY A 6 16.80 21.84 -42.65
CA GLY A 6 16.25 20.96 -41.62
C GLY A 6 14.75 20.78 -41.84
N SER A 7 14.34 19.56 -42.19
CA SER A 7 12.94 19.18 -42.24
C SER A 7 12.35 19.29 -40.85
N ALA A 8 11.64 20.38 -40.55
CA ALA A 8 10.74 20.47 -39.45
C ALA A 8 9.63 19.43 -39.66
N PHE A 9 9.66 18.31 -39.01
CA PHE A 9 8.50 17.43 -38.91
C PHE A 9 7.40 18.24 -38.24
N ALA A 10 6.45 18.70 -39.07
CA ALA A 10 5.19 19.24 -38.55
C ALA A 10 4.55 18.12 -37.71
N GLN A 11 4.47 18.33 -36.44
CA GLN A 11 3.74 17.45 -35.51
C GLN A 11 2.29 17.48 -36.04
N THR A 12 1.86 16.39 -36.68
CA THR A 12 0.47 16.29 -37.18
C THR A 12 -0.44 16.40 -35.96
N ALA A 13 -1.35 17.39 -35.99
CA ALA A 13 -2.27 17.64 -34.92
C ALA A 13 -3.05 16.35 -34.60
N ASP A 14 -3.13 15.99 -33.34
CA ASP A 14 -3.88 14.80 -32.86
C ASP A 14 -5.36 14.96 -33.29
N PRO A 15 -5.91 14.11 -34.17
CA PRO A 15 -7.21 14.32 -34.73
C PRO A 15 -8.33 14.18 -33.70
N ILE A 16 -9.37 15.01 -33.83
CA ILE A 16 -10.55 14.95 -32.98
C ILE A 16 -11.40 13.75 -33.39
N ILE A 17 -11.52 12.77 -32.52
CA ILE A 17 -12.29 11.54 -32.75
C ILE A 17 -13.77 11.72 -32.37
N MET A 18 -14.05 12.57 -31.36
CA MET A 18 -15.44 12.89 -31.00
C MET A 18 -15.54 14.24 -30.31
N THR A 19 -16.75 14.81 -30.33
CA THR A 19 -17.11 16.00 -29.58
C THR A 19 -18.29 15.65 -28.68
N ILE A 20 -18.15 15.87 -27.36
CA ILE A 20 -19.16 15.53 -26.34
C ILE A 20 -19.42 16.77 -25.51
N GLY A 21 -20.66 17.27 -25.51
CA GLY A 21 -21.04 18.47 -24.74
C GLY A 21 -20.21 19.71 -25.07
N GLY A 22 -19.74 19.83 -26.31
CA GLY A 22 -18.87 20.90 -26.78
C GLY A 22 -17.37 20.70 -26.48
N LYS A 23 -16.96 19.63 -25.84
CA LYS A 23 -15.57 19.28 -25.57
C LYS A 23 -15.03 18.38 -26.69
N ASN A 24 -13.87 18.72 -27.21
CA ASN A 24 -13.17 17.90 -28.17
C ASN A 24 -12.35 16.81 -27.48
N ILE A 25 -12.52 15.58 -27.92
CA ILE A 25 -11.77 14.41 -27.52
C ILE A 25 -10.86 14.01 -28.67
N THR A 26 -9.59 13.85 -28.40
CA THR A 26 -8.60 13.45 -29.41
C THR A 26 -8.54 11.95 -29.59
N ARG A 27 -7.99 11.50 -30.71
CA ARG A 27 -7.77 10.09 -30.99
C ARG A 27 -6.85 9.45 -29.94
N SER A 28 -5.76 10.11 -29.60
CA SER A 28 -4.81 9.61 -28.61
C SER A 28 -5.43 9.42 -27.22
N GLU A 29 -6.34 10.32 -26.82
CA GLU A 29 -7.09 10.19 -25.56
C GLU A 29 -8.00 8.95 -25.56
N PHE A 30 -8.71 8.73 -26.65
CA PHE A 30 -9.56 7.55 -26.80
C PHE A 30 -8.74 6.26 -26.86
N GLU A 31 -7.65 6.23 -27.63
CA GLU A 31 -6.75 5.09 -27.76
C GLU A 31 -6.11 4.71 -26.41
N TYR A 32 -5.65 5.69 -25.65
CA TYR A 32 -5.12 5.44 -24.31
C TYR A 32 -6.14 4.71 -23.43
N ALA A 33 -7.37 5.21 -23.37
CA ALA A 33 -8.43 4.61 -22.57
C ALA A 33 -8.85 3.24 -23.10
N TYR A 34 -8.97 3.08 -24.42
CA TYR A 34 -9.33 1.80 -25.04
C TYR A 34 -8.26 0.74 -24.82
N ASN A 35 -7.01 1.03 -25.10
CA ASN A 35 -5.91 0.08 -25.02
C ASN A 35 -5.66 -0.40 -23.59
N LYS A 36 -5.78 0.48 -22.61
CA LYS A 36 -5.69 0.11 -21.20
C LYS A 36 -6.79 -0.86 -20.77
N ASN A 37 -8.02 -0.66 -21.25
CA ASN A 37 -9.16 -1.52 -20.94
C ASN A 37 -9.24 -2.77 -21.81
N ALA A 38 -8.49 -2.81 -22.92
CA ALA A 38 -8.44 -3.93 -23.86
C ALA A 38 -7.16 -4.78 -23.72
N ALA A 39 -6.46 -4.69 -22.58
CA ALA A 39 -5.27 -5.49 -22.31
C ALA A 39 -5.57 -7.01 -22.45
N GLU A 40 -4.58 -7.79 -22.87
CA GLU A 40 -4.72 -9.23 -23.15
C GLU A 40 -5.27 -10.05 -21.97
N SER A 41 -5.11 -9.57 -20.75
CA SER A 41 -5.64 -10.20 -19.52
C SER A 41 -7.14 -9.95 -19.28
N THR A 42 -7.81 -9.13 -20.09
CA THR A 42 -9.22 -8.78 -19.91
C THR A 42 -10.11 -9.89 -20.50
N ILE A 43 -10.90 -10.54 -19.65
CA ILE A 43 -11.77 -11.69 -20.00
C ILE A 43 -12.87 -11.28 -21.00
N ASP A 44 -13.31 -10.02 -21.01
CA ASP A 44 -14.40 -9.49 -21.85
C ASP A 44 -13.92 -8.30 -22.67
N ARG A 45 -13.04 -8.58 -23.65
CA ARG A 45 -12.49 -7.55 -24.54
C ARG A 45 -13.55 -7.02 -25.51
N LYS A 46 -13.91 -5.76 -25.35
CA LYS A 46 -14.85 -5.07 -26.23
C LYS A 46 -14.20 -4.67 -27.56
N SER A 47 -14.95 -4.70 -28.63
CA SER A 47 -14.54 -4.08 -29.89
C SER A 47 -14.48 -2.54 -29.75
N ILE A 48 -13.79 -1.89 -30.67
CA ILE A 48 -13.72 -0.41 -30.70
C ILE A 48 -15.13 0.19 -30.75
N GLU A 49 -16.01 -0.36 -31.57
CA GLU A 49 -17.39 0.13 -31.71
C GLU A 49 -18.20 -0.01 -30.43
N GLU A 50 -18.11 -1.14 -29.73
CA GLU A 50 -18.78 -1.36 -28.44
C GLU A 50 -18.20 -0.45 -27.33
N TYR A 51 -16.91 -0.16 -27.39
CA TYR A 51 -16.25 0.70 -26.41
C TYR A 51 -16.63 2.18 -26.57
N VAL A 52 -16.94 2.64 -27.80
CA VAL A 52 -17.39 4.02 -28.05
C VAL A 52 -18.55 4.42 -27.13
N ASP A 53 -19.57 3.58 -27.01
CA ASP A 53 -20.74 3.88 -26.18
C ASP A 53 -20.39 3.96 -24.68
N LEU A 54 -19.52 3.08 -24.21
CA LEU A 54 -19.02 3.10 -22.83
C LEU A 54 -18.21 4.37 -22.56
N PHE A 55 -17.31 4.71 -23.48
CA PHE A 55 -16.48 5.90 -23.37
C PHE A 55 -17.30 7.20 -23.43
N VAL A 56 -18.30 7.28 -24.30
CA VAL A 56 -19.24 8.41 -24.36
C VAL A 56 -19.97 8.57 -23.03
N ASN A 57 -20.52 7.48 -22.46
CA ASN A 57 -21.21 7.53 -21.17
C ASN A 57 -20.29 7.99 -20.04
N TYR A 58 -19.05 7.50 -20.04
CA TYR A 58 -18.01 7.94 -19.11
C TYR A 58 -17.77 9.45 -19.20
N LYS A 59 -17.50 9.97 -20.40
CA LYS A 59 -17.22 11.41 -20.62
C LYS A 59 -18.41 12.30 -20.31
N LEU A 60 -19.63 11.84 -20.60
CA LEU A 60 -20.85 12.57 -20.23
C LEU A 60 -20.97 12.77 -18.72
N LYS A 61 -20.62 11.76 -17.92
CA LYS A 61 -20.61 11.85 -16.45
C LYS A 61 -19.52 12.79 -15.95
N VAL A 62 -18.33 12.74 -16.53
CA VAL A 62 -17.24 13.68 -16.22
C VAL A 62 -17.67 15.11 -16.48
N ILE A 63 -18.28 15.39 -17.66
CA ILE A 63 -18.82 16.72 -17.98
C ILE A 63 -19.89 17.17 -16.97
N ALA A 64 -20.75 16.24 -16.54
CA ALA A 64 -21.74 16.55 -15.51
C ALA A 64 -21.11 16.90 -14.16
N ALA A 65 -20.01 16.23 -13.79
CA ALA A 65 -19.28 16.54 -12.58
C ALA A 65 -18.61 17.92 -12.61
N GLU A 66 -17.98 18.28 -13.74
CA GLU A 66 -17.40 19.61 -13.94
C GLU A 66 -18.47 20.70 -13.89
N GLN A 67 -19.61 20.49 -14.56
CA GLN A 67 -20.73 21.44 -14.49
C GLN A 67 -21.34 21.58 -13.08
N ALA A 68 -21.22 20.53 -12.26
CA ALA A 68 -21.57 20.59 -10.85
C ALA A 68 -20.49 21.26 -9.98
N GLY A 69 -19.36 21.69 -10.59
CA GLY A 69 -18.25 22.36 -9.90
C GLY A 69 -17.44 21.45 -8.97
N ILE A 70 -17.48 20.13 -9.17
CA ILE A 70 -16.77 19.18 -8.32
C ILE A 70 -15.25 19.40 -8.42
N ASP A 71 -14.72 19.65 -9.62
CA ASP A 71 -13.31 19.95 -9.90
C ASP A 71 -12.79 21.21 -9.21
N THR A 72 -13.68 22.10 -8.80
CA THR A 72 -13.33 23.36 -8.14
C THR A 72 -13.33 23.24 -6.60
N THR A 73 -13.80 22.13 -6.06
CA THR A 73 -13.83 21.91 -4.60
C THR A 73 -12.43 21.74 -4.02
N ALA A 74 -12.25 22.21 -2.78
CA ALA A 74 -10.95 22.08 -2.10
C ALA A 74 -10.53 20.62 -1.88
N ALA A 75 -11.50 19.73 -1.62
CA ALA A 75 -11.24 18.30 -1.43
C ALA A 75 -10.72 17.66 -2.71
N PHE A 76 -11.40 17.88 -3.84
CA PHE A 76 -10.98 17.39 -5.13
C PHE A 76 -9.58 17.88 -5.53
N ARG A 77 -9.37 19.21 -5.43
CA ARG A 77 -8.07 19.81 -5.78
C ARG A 77 -6.94 19.23 -4.96
N LYS A 78 -7.14 19.07 -3.66
CA LYS A 78 -6.12 18.50 -2.76
C LYS A 78 -5.75 17.09 -3.19
N GLU A 79 -6.74 16.24 -3.43
CA GLU A 79 -6.52 14.85 -3.80
C GLU A 79 -5.89 14.72 -5.18
N PHE A 80 -6.42 15.45 -6.16
CA PHE A 80 -5.89 15.44 -7.52
C PHE A 80 -4.45 15.95 -7.59
N LEU A 81 -4.13 17.08 -6.94
CA LEU A 81 -2.78 17.63 -6.92
C LEU A 81 -1.80 16.70 -6.24
N MET A 82 -2.19 16.06 -5.14
CA MET A 82 -1.34 15.09 -4.45
C MET A 82 -0.92 13.94 -5.38
N TYR A 83 -1.87 13.37 -6.12
CA TYR A 83 -1.58 12.30 -7.08
C TYR A 83 -0.75 12.79 -8.26
N ARG A 84 -1.18 13.89 -8.91
CA ARG A 84 -0.47 14.48 -10.06
C ARG A 84 0.98 14.79 -9.71
N ASP A 85 1.19 15.45 -8.58
CA ASP A 85 2.52 15.87 -8.16
C ASP A 85 3.41 14.66 -7.86
N GLN A 86 2.85 13.59 -7.32
CA GLN A 86 3.58 12.33 -7.13
C GLN A 86 4.10 11.75 -8.47
N GLN A 87 3.33 11.88 -9.57
CA GLN A 87 3.76 11.44 -10.89
C GLN A 87 4.79 12.39 -11.53
N VAL A 88 4.64 13.69 -11.29
CA VAL A 88 5.46 14.74 -11.93
C VAL A 88 6.81 14.90 -11.25
N ARG A 89 6.88 14.85 -9.93
CA ARG A 89 8.09 15.13 -9.12
C ARG A 89 9.33 14.33 -9.52
N PRO A 90 9.24 13.02 -9.85
CA PRO A 90 10.41 12.26 -10.30
C PRO A 90 11.10 12.82 -11.56
N SER A 91 10.36 13.55 -12.40
CA SER A 91 10.89 14.12 -13.64
C SER A 91 11.80 15.34 -13.45
N PHE A 92 11.95 15.85 -12.22
CA PHE A 92 12.84 16.98 -11.93
C PHE A 92 14.31 16.59 -11.78
N ILE A 93 14.60 15.30 -11.65
CA ILE A 93 15.94 14.77 -11.49
C ILE A 93 16.16 13.57 -12.40
N ASP A 94 17.40 13.33 -12.74
CA ASP A 94 17.88 12.18 -13.49
C ASP A 94 18.90 11.35 -12.69
N ASP A 95 19.48 10.34 -13.35
CA ASP A 95 20.48 9.49 -12.73
C ASP A 95 21.78 10.25 -12.40
N ASP A 96 22.08 11.33 -13.13
CA ASP A 96 23.27 12.16 -12.89
C ASP A 96 23.11 13.00 -11.60
N ASP A 97 21.91 13.42 -11.29
CA ASP A 97 21.62 14.11 -10.02
C ASP A 97 21.83 13.17 -8.83
N ILE A 98 21.36 11.93 -8.94
CA ILE A 98 21.57 10.89 -7.92
C ILE A 98 23.06 10.53 -7.79
N GLU A 99 23.76 10.42 -8.91
CA GLU A 99 25.19 10.13 -8.92
C GLU A 99 26.00 11.26 -8.28
N ARG A 100 25.63 12.50 -8.55
CA ARG A 100 26.26 13.68 -7.91
C ARG A 100 26.13 13.67 -6.40
N GLU A 101 24.91 13.37 -5.91
CA GLU A 101 24.69 13.26 -4.47
C GLU A 101 25.41 12.05 -3.87
N ALA A 102 25.45 10.93 -4.56
CA ALA A 102 26.22 9.76 -4.13
C ALA A 102 27.71 10.09 -3.97
N ARG A 103 28.29 10.86 -4.89
CA ARG A 103 29.69 11.35 -4.78
C ARG A 103 29.87 12.33 -3.65
N ASN A 104 28.89 13.19 -3.38
CA ASN A 104 28.92 14.11 -2.23
C ASN A 104 28.94 13.34 -0.90
N ILE A 105 28.05 12.38 -0.74
CA ILE A 105 27.99 11.50 0.44
C ILE A 105 29.30 10.72 0.59
N TYR A 106 29.79 10.17 -0.49
CA TYR A 106 31.09 9.47 -0.51
C TYR A 106 32.21 10.37 -0.03
N LYS A 107 32.36 11.56 -0.60
CA LYS A 107 33.43 12.49 -0.26
C LYS A 107 33.38 12.92 1.22
N GLN A 108 32.20 13.22 1.73
CA GLN A 108 32.01 13.57 3.15
C GLN A 108 32.39 12.39 4.05
N THR A 109 31.96 11.16 3.70
CA THR A 109 32.25 9.95 4.46
C THR A 109 33.73 9.63 4.43
N GLN A 110 34.35 9.70 3.26
CA GLN A 110 35.79 9.48 3.07
C GLN A 110 36.60 10.49 3.89
N THR A 111 36.29 11.78 3.77
CA THR A 111 37.02 12.82 4.51
C THR A 111 36.96 12.59 6.01
N ARG A 112 35.81 12.22 6.54
CA ARG A 112 35.61 11.92 7.97
C ARG A 112 36.42 10.70 8.39
N ILE A 113 36.27 9.58 7.68
CA ILE A 113 36.93 8.31 8.03
C ILE A 113 38.44 8.45 7.93
N ASP A 114 38.95 9.06 6.86
CA ASP A 114 40.38 9.23 6.65
C ASP A 114 41.01 10.17 7.71
N ALA A 115 40.31 11.23 8.11
CA ALA A 115 40.72 12.12 9.19
C ALA A 115 40.75 11.42 10.56
N GLU A 116 39.89 10.44 10.78
CA GLU A 116 39.83 9.62 11.99
C GLU A 116 40.85 8.48 12.02
N GLY A 117 41.72 8.35 11.01
CA GLY A 117 42.75 7.33 10.91
C GLY A 117 42.42 6.16 9.98
N GLY A 118 41.41 6.34 9.12
CA GLY A 118 41.02 5.37 8.12
C GLY A 118 40.22 4.19 8.67
N MET A 119 40.45 3.02 8.06
CA MET A 119 39.82 1.75 8.42
C MET A 119 40.84 0.72 8.84
N VAL A 120 40.49 -0.13 9.77
CA VAL A 120 41.32 -1.21 10.31
C VAL A 120 40.59 -2.53 10.12
N HIS A 121 41.28 -3.56 9.66
CA HIS A 121 40.80 -4.94 9.60
C HIS A 121 41.41 -5.73 10.76
N PRO A 122 40.79 -5.85 11.92
CA PRO A 122 41.33 -6.55 13.06
C PRO A 122 40.83 -7.99 13.15
N GLN A 123 41.67 -8.81 13.75
CA GLN A 123 41.27 -10.06 14.38
C GLN A 123 41.38 -9.90 15.89
N HIS A 124 40.51 -10.57 16.66
CA HIS A 124 40.62 -10.54 18.12
C HIS A 124 40.40 -11.91 18.78
N ILE A 125 40.95 -12.02 19.97
CA ILE A 125 40.64 -13.10 20.94
C ILE A 125 40.13 -12.44 22.19
N LEU A 126 38.94 -12.89 22.66
CA LEU A 126 38.33 -12.45 23.91
C LEU A 126 38.55 -13.54 24.98
N VAL A 127 39.06 -13.14 26.13
CA VAL A 127 38.93 -13.89 27.39
C VAL A 127 37.88 -13.19 28.21
N ALA A 128 36.68 -13.75 28.22
CA ALA A 128 35.52 -13.10 28.85
C ALA A 128 35.70 -12.97 30.37
N LEU A 129 35.27 -11.84 30.90
CA LEU A 129 35.28 -11.53 32.32
C LEU A 129 34.04 -10.71 32.68
N SER A 130 33.30 -11.20 33.67
CA SER A 130 32.14 -10.45 34.17
C SER A 130 32.59 -9.17 34.85
N GLN A 131 31.83 -8.10 34.72
CA GLN A 131 32.06 -6.85 35.47
C GLN A 131 31.94 -7.01 37.00
N GLN A 132 31.29 -8.09 37.44
CA GLN A 132 31.15 -8.44 38.85
C GLN A 132 32.17 -9.51 39.33
N ALA A 133 33.20 -9.78 38.47
CA ALA A 133 34.19 -10.80 38.79
C ALA A 133 35.03 -10.43 40.02
N ASP A 134 35.29 -11.40 40.89
CA ASP A 134 36.15 -11.24 42.04
C ASP A 134 37.67 -11.17 41.64
N ALA A 135 38.52 -10.81 42.57
CA ALA A 135 39.96 -10.65 42.34
C ALA A 135 40.63 -11.97 41.85
N LYS A 136 40.12 -13.13 42.24
CA LYS A 136 40.64 -14.44 41.83
C LYS A 136 40.29 -14.70 40.37
N GLN A 137 39.04 -14.40 39.94
CA GLN A 137 38.56 -14.53 38.60
C GLN A 137 39.30 -13.54 37.66
N GLN A 138 39.47 -12.30 38.09
CA GLN A 138 40.24 -11.29 37.33
C GLN A 138 41.67 -11.75 37.11
N ARG A 139 42.35 -12.25 38.16
CA ARG A 139 43.71 -12.75 38.02
C ARG A 139 43.81 -13.95 37.08
N ALA A 140 42.84 -14.88 37.18
CA ALA A 140 42.80 -16.06 36.31
C ALA A 140 42.61 -15.66 34.81
N ALA A 141 41.70 -14.72 34.54
CA ALA A 141 41.47 -14.23 33.18
C ALA A 141 42.73 -13.50 32.62
N SER A 142 43.36 -12.65 33.42
CA SER A 142 44.60 -11.99 33.03
C SER A 142 45.72 -12.98 32.70
N LEU A 143 45.97 -13.98 33.56
CA LEU A 143 46.96 -15.01 33.34
C LEU A 143 46.65 -15.84 32.06
N LYS A 144 45.36 -16.15 31.81
CA LYS A 144 44.95 -16.85 30.58
C LYS A 144 45.25 -15.98 29.35
N ALA A 145 44.91 -14.70 29.38
CA ALA A 145 45.18 -13.78 28.29
C ALA A 145 46.70 -13.61 28.03
N ASP A 146 47.49 -13.45 29.09
CA ASP A 146 48.96 -13.38 28.99
C ASP A 146 49.57 -14.65 28.42
N SER A 147 49.04 -15.80 28.78
CA SER A 147 49.51 -17.10 28.21
C SER A 147 49.19 -17.20 26.75
N ILE A 148 47.99 -16.79 26.30
CA ILE A 148 47.63 -16.78 24.90
C ILE A 148 48.54 -15.80 24.11
N TYR A 149 48.75 -14.61 24.66
CA TYR A 149 49.63 -13.62 24.06
C TYR A 149 51.06 -14.14 23.86
N LYS A 150 51.66 -14.79 24.90
CA LYS A 150 53.00 -15.37 24.79
C LYS A 150 53.11 -16.41 23.68
N VAL A 151 52.07 -17.23 23.50
CA VAL A 151 52.03 -18.23 22.42
C VAL A 151 51.93 -17.57 21.06
N LEU A 152 51.13 -16.51 20.94
CA LEU A 152 50.96 -15.76 19.69
C LEU A 152 52.24 -15.05 19.26
N ILE A 153 52.95 -14.36 20.18
CA ILE A 153 54.24 -13.71 19.85
C ILE A 153 55.35 -14.73 19.57
N GLY A 154 55.20 -15.98 20.05
CA GLY A 154 56.05 -17.10 19.71
C GLY A 154 55.79 -17.71 18.32
N GLY A 155 54.86 -17.14 17.54
CA GLY A 155 54.61 -17.51 16.14
C GLY A 155 53.42 -18.44 15.90
N ALA A 156 52.58 -18.69 16.91
CA ALA A 156 51.35 -19.47 16.71
C ALA A 156 50.36 -18.73 15.77
N ASP A 157 49.60 -19.49 15.01
CA ASP A 157 48.57 -18.94 14.13
C ASP A 157 47.45 -18.29 14.93
N PHE A 158 47.19 -17.00 14.66
CA PHE A 158 46.22 -16.22 15.37
C PHE A 158 44.77 -16.74 15.17
N ALA A 159 44.44 -17.15 13.95
CA ALA A 159 43.12 -17.63 13.64
C ALA A 159 42.80 -18.97 14.30
N ASP A 160 43.81 -19.88 14.37
CA ASP A 160 43.64 -21.15 15.09
C ASP A 160 43.51 -20.95 16.58
N MET A 161 44.31 -20.04 17.15
CA MET A 161 44.16 -19.67 18.58
C MET A 161 42.82 -19.04 18.87
N ALA A 162 42.31 -18.18 18.01
CA ALA A 162 40.99 -17.57 18.16
C ALA A 162 39.84 -18.61 18.12
N ARG A 163 39.88 -19.55 17.15
CA ARG A 163 38.89 -20.64 17.07
C ARG A 163 38.86 -21.50 18.32
N ARG A 164 40.01 -21.76 18.91
CA ARG A 164 40.14 -22.66 20.06
C ARG A 164 39.87 -21.98 21.41
N LEU A 165 40.30 -20.73 21.55
CA LEU A 165 40.42 -20.11 22.89
C LEU A 165 39.60 -18.84 23.07
N SER A 166 39.07 -18.26 21.98
CA SER A 166 38.21 -17.06 22.11
C SER A 166 36.87 -17.41 22.74
N ASP A 167 36.48 -16.62 23.73
CA ASP A 167 35.17 -16.69 24.35
C ASP A 167 34.10 -15.93 23.52
N ASP A 168 34.51 -15.04 22.60
CA ASP A 168 33.62 -14.56 21.53
C ASP A 168 33.50 -15.64 20.44
N LYS A 169 32.46 -16.44 20.55
CA LYS A 169 32.22 -17.53 19.60
C LYS A 169 31.85 -17.05 18.20
N GLY A 170 31.26 -15.85 18.09
CA GLY A 170 30.83 -15.27 16.81
C GLY A 170 32.01 -14.99 15.90
N SER A 171 33.02 -14.25 16.34
CA SER A 171 34.24 -14.01 15.58
C SER A 171 35.25 -15.15 15.70
N GLY A 172 35.32 -15.83 16.84
CA GLY A 172 36.23 -16.94 17.07
C GLY A 172 36.13 -18.04 16.03
N MET A 173 34.93 -18.47 15.65
CA MET A 173 34.70 -19.45 14.56
C MET A 173 35.24 -19.00 13.23
N ARG A 174 35.34 -17.69 12.97
CA ARG A 174 35.96 -17.08 11.79
C ARG A 174 37.43 -16.73 12.01
N GLY A 175 38.10 -17.32 13.01
CA GLY A 175 39.51 -17.01 13.32
C GLY A 175 39.73 -15.65 13.97
N GLY A 176 38.69 -15.14 14.68
CA GLY A 176 38.72 -13.84 15.32
C GLY A 176 38.44 -12.65 14.40
N ASP A 177 38.06 -12.88 13.14
CA ASP A 177 37.87 -11.86 12.14
C ASP A 177 36.65 -10.98 12.43
N LEU A 178 36.87 -9.65 12.46
CA LEU A 178 35.84 -8.62 12.65
C LEU A 178 35.50 -7.82 11.38
N SER A 179 36.10 -8.20 10.25
CA SER A 179 36.01 -7.42 9.03
C SER A 179 36.59 -6.00 9.18
N TRP A 180 36.36 -5.12 8.19
CA TRP A 180 36.81 -3.74 8.25
C TRP A 180 35.96 -2.93 9.23
N ILE A 181 36.63 -2.24 10.17
CA ILE A 181 35.99 -1.32 11.13
C ILE A 181 36.51 0.10 10.96
N GLN A 182 35.66 1.07 11.29
CA GLN A 182 36.00 2.49 11.46
C GLN A 182 35.77 2.89 12.91
N ARG A 183 36.28 4.06 13.31
CA ARG A 183 36.03 4.59 14.66
C ARG A 183 34.52 4.80 14.90
N GLY A 184 34.08 4.59 16.12
CA GLY A 184 32.67 4.63 16.53
C GLY A 184 31.90 3.34 16.30
N GLN A 185 32.51 2.26 15.77
CA GLN A 185 31.84 0.98 15.55
C GLN A 185 32.07 -0.05 16.66
N THR A 186 33.09 0.14 17.48
CA THR A 186 33.41 -0.75 18.60
C THR A 186 33.59 0.03 19.90
N ILE A 187 33.88 -0.68 21.00
CA ILE A 187 34.12 -0.04 22.29
C ILE A 187 35.43 0.74 22.27
N LYS A 188 35.49 1.80 23.07
CA LYS A 188 36.59 2.77 23.08
C LYS A 188 37.95 2.11 23.34
N GLU A 189 38.03 1.19 24.29
CA GLU A 189 39.26 0.46 24.65
C GLU A 189 39.77 -0.37 23.48
N PHE A 190 38.85 -1.02 22.76
CA PHE A 190 39.21 -1.80 21.57
C PHE A 190 39.72 -0.92 20.42
N GLU A 191 39.01 0.16 20.15
CA GLU A 191 39.40 1.12 19.10
C GLU A 191 40.77 1.74 19.37
N GLN A 192 41.02 2.16 20.60
CA GLN A 192 42.30 2.74 20.97
C GLN A 192 43.47 1.80 20.66
N GLN A 193 43.31 0.53 20.94
CA GLN A 193 44.37 -0.48 20.66
C GLN A 193 44.44 -0.82 19.17
N ALA A 194 43.32 -1.14 18.52
CA ALA A 194 43.29 -1.57 17.13
C ALA A 194 43.82 -0.46 16.19
N PHE A 195 43.46 0.81 16.42
CA PHE A 195 43.94 1.91 15.57
C PHE A 195 45.39 2.33 15.86
N ALA A 196 45.94 2.04 17.05
CA ALA A 196 47.31 2.33 17.40
C ALA A 196 48.31 1.32 16.77
N LEU A 197 47.90 0.06 16.60
CA LEU A 197 48.76 -1.00 16.04
C LEU A 197 49.05 -0.79 14.56
N ASN A 198 50.22 -1.23 14.10
CA ASN A 198 50.52 -1.33 12.69
C ASN A 198 50.00 -2.65 12.08
N LYS A 199 49.99 -2.73 10.75
CA LYS A 199 49.66 -3.97 10.04
C LYS A 199 50.54 -5.13 10.48
N GLY A 200 49.92 -6.24 10.85
CA GLY A 200 50.59 -7.45 11.35
C GLY A 200 50.89 -7.45 12.86
N GLU A 201 50.80 -6.32 13.52
CA GLU A 201 51.08 -6.19 14.96
C GLU A 201 50.01 -6.81 15.83
N ILE A 202 50.43 -7.37 16.98
CA ILE A 202 49.57 -7.98 17.98
C ILE A 202 49.61 -7.12 19.26
N SER A 203 48.46 -6.72 19.79
CA SER A 203 48.39 -5.99 21.07
C SER A 203 48.82 -6.86 22.25
N LYS A 204 49.34 -6.22 23.29
CA LYS A 204 49.31 -6.83 24.62
C LYS A 204 47.86 -7.04 25.04
N PRO A 205 47.57 -8.00 25.97
CA PRO A 205 46.25 -8.12 26.54
C PRO A 205 45.81 -6.82 27.21
N PHE A 206 44.60 -6.34 26.92
CA PHE A 206 44.01 -5.16 27.54
C PHE A 206 42.57 -5.45 27.99
N LEU A 207 42.15 -4.78 29.05
CA LEU A 207 40.86 -4.96 29.66
C LEU A 207 39.79 -4.07 29.04
N SER A 208 38.61 -4.62 28.88
CA SER A 208 37.39 -3.93 28.47
C SER A 208 36.22 -4.33 29.37
N PRO A 209 35.04 -3.75 29.23
CA PRO A 209 33.83 -4.21 29.93
C PRO A 209 33.44 -5.69 29.68
N TYR A 210 33.95 -6.30 28.62
CA TYR A 210 33.66 -7.70 28.26
C TYR A 210 34.73 -8.69 28.70
N GLY A 211 35.91 -8.20 29.10
CA GLY A 211 37.04 -9.01 29.47
C GLY A 211 38.34 -8.58 28.83
N TYR A 212 39.32 -9.48 28.81
CA TYR A 212 40.63 -9.24 28.19
C TYR A 212 40.58 -9.52 26.69
N HIS A 213 41.01 -8.54 25.89
CA HIS A 213 41.20 -8.68 24.43
C HIS A 213 42.67 -8.79 24.07
N ILE A 214 42.95 -9.57 23.03
CA ILE A 214 44.18 -9.55 22.27
C ILE A 214 43.78 -9.29 20.83
N VAL A 215 44.38 -8.27 20.20
CA VAL A 215 44.00 -7.83 18.84
C VAL A 215 45.22 -7.95 17.93
N ARG A 216 45.00 -8.46 16.72
CA ARG A 216 45.96 -8.38 15.61
C ARG A 216 45.37 -7.54 14.50
N VAL A 217 46.12 -6.61 13.95
CA VAL A 217 45.70 -5.84 12.75
C VAL A 217 46.14 -6.61 11.51
N VAL A 218 45.16 -7.09 10.74
CA VAL A 218 45.41 -7.80 9.47
C VAL A 218 45.80 -6.81 8.39
N ASP A 219 45.07 -5.69 8.32
CA ASP A 219 45.33 -4.64 7.33
C ASP A 219 44.79 -3.27 7.80
N LYS A 220 45.33 -2.20 7.20
CA LYS A 220 44.90 -0.81 7.38
C LYS A 220 44.78 -0.13 6.04
N ARG A 221 43.80 0.74 5.89
CA ARG A 221 43.61 1.50 4.66
C ARG A 221 42.79 2.75 4.88
N ASN A 222 42.82 3.64 3.94
CA ASN A 222 41.85 4.70 3.82
C ASN A 222 40.48 4.15 3.45
N PHE A 223 39.45 5.00 3.45
CA PHE A 223 38.12 4.58 3.06
C PHE A 223 38.14 3.90 1.68
N PHE A 224 37.23 2.97 1.46
CA PHE A 224 37.12 2.21 0.22
C PHE A 224 36.97 3.13 -1.02
N PRO A 225 37.52 2.72 -2.20
CA PRO A 225 37.29 3.45 -3.44
C PRO A 225 35.80 3.58 -3.76
N TYR A 226 35.39 4.69 -4.40
CA TYR A 226 34.01 5.00 -4.71
C TYR A 226 33.28 3.83 -5.41
N ASP A 227 33.88 3.24 -6.43
CA ASP A 227 33.25 2.19 -7.23
C ASP A 227 32.87 0.96 -6.42
N SER A 228 33.61 0.64 -5.37
CA SER A 228 33.31 -0.49 -4.48
C SER A 228 32.15 -0.23 -3.50
N VAL A 229 31.84 1.03 -3.21
CA VAL A 229 30.76 1.42 -2.26
C VAL A 229 29.60 2.15 -2.94
N ARG A 230 29.70 2.42 -4.23
CA ARG A 230 28.69 3.15 -5.01
C ARG A 230 27.29 2.55 -4.88
N ALA A 231 27.19 1.23 -5.02
CA ALA A 231 25.90 0.54 -4.93
C ALA A 231 25.26 0.68 -3.54
N ASP A 232 26.09 0.64 -2.49
CA ASP A 232 25.63 0.78 -1.10
C ASP A 232 25.18 2.20 -0.81
N ILE A 233 25.90 3.21 -1.32
CA ILE A 233 25.53 4.62 -1.18
C ILE A 233 24.22 4.88 -1.93
N ARG A 234 24.03 4.37 -3.15
CA ARG A 234 22.76 4.50 -3.88
C ARG A 234 21.60 3.85 -3.14
N ARG A 235 21.79 2.65 -2.58
CA ARG A 235 20.76 2.02 -1.69
C ARG A 235 20.48 2.86 -0.45
N PHE A 236 21.49 3.48 0.14
CA PHE A 236 21.32 4.39 1.27
C PHE A 236 20.47 5.61 0.89
N ILE A 237 20.72 6.24 -0.28
CA ILE A 237 19.92 7.36 -0.80
C ILE A 237 18.44 6.96 -0.89
N GLU A 238 18.15 5.78 -1.48
CA GLU A 238 16.77 5.30 -1.62
C GLU A 238 16.13 4.95 -0.27
N SER A 239 16.82 4.18 0.56
CA SER A 239 16.28 3.71 1.86
C SER A 239 16.03 4.84 2.87
N ARG A 240 16.72 5.96 2.74
CA ARG A 240 16.57 7.14 3.60
C ARG A 240 15.68 8.22 3.00
N GLY A 241 15.06 7.96 1.84
CA GLY A 241 14.20 8.93 1.16
C GLY A 241 14.94 10.19 0.71
N LEU A 242 16.27 10.12 0.50
CA LEU A 242 17.05 11.28 0.10
C LEU A 242 16.75 11.73 -1.32
N ARG A 243 16.25 10.82 -2.18
CA ARG A 243 15.76 11.15 -3.52
C ARG A 243 14.76 12.30 -3.48
N GLU A 244 13.78 12.23 -2.58
CA GLU A 244 12.75 13.26 -2.45
C GLU A 244 13.31 14.60 -1.98
N ARG A 245 14.35 14.59 -1.15
CA ARG A 245 15.08 15.81 -0.75
C ARG A 245 15.82 16.45 -1.93
N ILE A 246 16.43 15.63 -2.80
CA ILE A 246 17.12 16.12 -4.02
C ILE A 246 16.10 16.77 -4.94
N ILE A 247 14.94 16.11 -5.16
CA ILE A 247 13.82 16.64 -5.96
C ILE A 247 13.35 17.99 -5.40
N SER A 248 13.08 18.07 -4.11
CA SER A 248 12.61 19.29 -3.46
C SER A 248 13.64 20.44 -3.59
N ALA A 249 14.91 20.16 -3.35
CA ALA A 249 15.98 21.14 -3.51
C ALA A 249 16.10 21.63 -4.98
N ARG A 250 15.88 20.75 -5.94
CA ARG A 250 15.87 21.10 -7.37
C ARG A 250 14.70 22.01 -7.71
N ILE A 251 13.50 21.66 -7.26
CA ILE A 251 12.29 22.48 -7.45
C ILE A 251 12.47 23.85 -6.82
N ASP A 252 12.96 23.96 -5.57
CA ASP A 252 13.22 25.22 -4.88
C ASP A 252 14.26 26.07 -5.62
N SER A 253 15.29 25.45 -6.19
CA SER A 253 16.30 26.14 -7.00
C SER A 253 15.68 26.73 -8.27
N ILE A 254 14.86 25.96 -8.99
CA ILE A 254 14.15 26.44 -10.19
C ILE A 254 13.21 27.59 -9.82
N ALA A 255 12.44 27.45 -8.73
CA ALA A 255 11.52 28.47 -8.25
C ALA A 255 12.21 29.83 -8.01
N LYS A 256 13.35 29.79 -7.32
CA LYS A 256 14.15 31.01 -7.01
C LYS A 256 14.81 31.64 -8.21
N LEU A 257 15.24 30.83 -9.18
CA LEU A 257 15.94 31.30 -10.39
C LEU A 257 14.99 31.79 -11.50
N SER A 258 13.71 31.45 -11.43
CA SER A 258 12.70 31.88 -12.40
C SER A 258 12.48 33.40 -12.36
N LYS A 259 12.14 33.97 -13.49
CA LYS A 259 11.88 35.43 -13.63
C LYS A 259 10.52 35.63 -14.32
N PRO A 260 9.47 36.09 -13.59
CA PRO A 260 9.46 36.36 -12.14
C PRO A 260 9.66 35.08 -11.31
N ALA A 261 10.04 35.23 -10.04
CA ALA A 261 10.17 34.09 -9.12
C ALA A 261 8.83 33.35 -9.00
N LEU A 262 8.91 32.03 -9.02
CA LEU A 262 7.75 31.15 -8.90
C LEU A 262 7.66 30.55 -7.50
N THR A 263 6.48 30.06 -7.14
CA THR A 263 6.35 29.17 -6.00
C THR A 263 6.77 27.75 -6.40
N PRO A 264 7.19 26.90 -5.47
CA PRO A 264 7.46 25.47 -5.76
C PRO A 264 6.31 24.77 -6.46
N GLN A 265 5.05 25.08 -6.06
CA GLN A 265 3.88 24.51 -6.69
C GLN A 265 3.72 24.94 -8.15
N GLN A 266 3.94 26.22 -8.46
CA GLN A 266 3.90 26.71 -9.83
C GLN A 266 4.96 26.04 -10.74
N VAL A 267 6.15 25.74 -10.19
CA VAL A 267 7.18 24.97 -10.93
C VAL A 267 6.67 23.56 -11.25
N ILE A 268 6.02 22.89 -10.29
CA ILE A 268 5.43 21.56 -10.53
C ILE A 268 4.29 21.65 -11.55
N ASP A 269 3.44 22.69 -11.46
CA ASP A 269 2.31 22.90 -12.39
C ASP A 269 2.82 23.09 -13.83
N CYS A 270 3.81 23.92 -14.05
CA CYS A 270 4.44 24.10 -15.37
C CYS A 270 5.03 22.79 -15.90
N ARG A 271 5.72 22.04 -15.05
CA ARG A 271 6.31 20.75 -15.44
C ARG A 271 5.24 19.72 -15.78
N ALA A 272 4.13 19.70 -15.01
CA ALA A 272 2.99 18.84 -15.32
C ALA A 272 2.41 19.12 -16.69
N GLU A 273 2.22 20.40 -17.04
CA GLU A 273 1.73 20.78 -18.36
C GLU A 273 2.67 20.37 -19.50
N GLU A 274 3.99 20.54 -19.31
CA GLU A 274 5.00 20.10 -20.28
C GLU A 274 4.92 18.58 -20.50
N LEU A 275 4.88 17.80 -19.43
CA LEU A 275 4.81 16.35 -19.48
C LEU A 275 3.51 15.85 -20.12
N MET A 276 2.38 16.49 -19.79
CA MET A 276 1.09 16.13 -20.36
C MET A 276 1.01 16.42 -21.86
N LYS A 277 1.70 17.47 -22.34
CA LYS A 277 1.78 17.80 -23.76
C LYS A 277 2.81 16.94 -24.51
N GLY A 278 3.91 16.59 -23.83
CA GLY A 278 5.03 15.86 -24.42
C GLY A 278 4.92 14.33 -24.40
N SER A 279 4.02 13.78 -23.57
CA SER A 279 3.85 12.34 -23.41
C SER A 279 2.38 11.96 -23.38
N THR A 280 1.93 11.22 -24.38
CA THR A 280 0.55 10.67 -24.42
C THR A 280 0.26 9.79 -23.20
N GLU A 281 1.23 9.02 -22.76
CA GLU A 281 1.10 8.14 -21.59
C GLU A 281 0.91 8.95 -20.31
N MET A 282 1.78 9.92 -20.04
CA MET A 282 1.68 10.77 -18.85
C MET A 282 0.42 11.63 -18.87
N GLY A 283 0.10 12.22 -20.01
CA GLY A 283 -1.12 13.00 -20.21
C GLY A 283 -2.38 12.15 -20.02
N GLY A 284 -2.37 10.92 -20.53
CA GLY A 284 -3.44 9.94 -20.34
C GLY A 284 -3.61 9.53 -18.88
N LEU A 285 -2.52 9.22 -18.19
CA LEU A 285 -2.52 8.82 -16.80
C LEU A 285 -3.08 9.90 -15.86
N ILE A 286 -2.61 11.13 -16.02
CA ILE A 286 -3.08 12.26 -15.18
C ILE A 286 -4.55 12.57 -15.46
N ARG A 287 -4.97 12.53 -16.73
CA ARG A 287 -6.37 12.75 -17.14
C ARG A 287 -7.29 11.66 -16.61
N GLU A 288 -6.87 10.39 -16.72
CA GLU A 288 -7.63 9.26 -16.20
C GLU A 288 -7.91 9.39 -14.70
N TYR A 289 -6.89 9.80 -13.92
CA TYR A 289 -7.06 10.00 -12.50
C TYR A 289 -8.01 11.18 -12.19
N HIS A 290 -7.82 12.30 -12.88
CA HIS A 290 -8.71 13.47 -12.79
C HIS A 290 -10.16 13.09 -13.06
N ASP A 291 -10.39 12.47 -14.20
CA ASP A 291 -11.73 12.09 -14.66
C ASP A 291 -12.33 10.98 -13.77
N GLY A 292 -11.47 10.06 -13.28
CA GLY A 292 -11.87 9.00 -12.35
C GLY A 292 -12.38 9.53 -11.02
N LEU A 293 -11.72 10.54 -10.45
CA LEU A 293 -12.19 11.22 -9.24
C LEU A 293 -13.53 11.91 -9.48
N LEU A 294 -13.68 12.60 -10.60
CA LEU A 294 -14.93 13.25 -10.99
C LEU A 294 -16.07 12.24 -11.15
N LEU A 295 -15.78 11.15 -11.87
CA LEU A 295 -16.73 10.06 -12.11
C LEU A 295 -17.20 9.43 -10.80
N TYR A 296 -16.27 9.14 -9.90
CA TYR A 296 -16.58 8.57 -8.60
C TYR A 296 -17.53 9.48 -7.82
N GLU A 297 -17.14 10.73 -7.64
CA GLU A 297 -17.87 11.68 -6.81
C GLU A 297 -19.27 11.98 -7.36
N ILE A 298 -19.40 12.19 -8.66
CA ILE A 298 -20.70 12.47 -9.27
C ILE A 298 -21.62 11.24 -9.25
N SER A 299 -21.06 10.02 -9.47
CA SER A 299 -21.82 8.78 -9.41
C SER A 299 -22.30 8.49 -7.99
N ASN A 300 -21.42 8.73 -6.99
CA ASN A 300 -21.78 8.60 -5.59
C ASN A 300 -22.97 9.48 -5.23
N ARG A 301 -22.90 10.78 -5.53
CA ARG A 301 -23.96 11.75 -5.22
C ARG A 301 -25.27 11.47 -5.98
N THR A 302 -25.16 11.08 -7.24
CA THR A 302 -26.33 10.99 -8.13
C THR A 302 -27.01 9.63 -8.05
N VAL A 303 -26.25 8.55 -7.83
CA VAL A 303 -26.74 7.18 -7.93
C VAL A 303 -26.57 6.41 -6.62
N TRP A 304 -25.34 6.26 -6.13
CA TRP A 304 -25.06 5.28 -5.09
C TRP A 304 -25.62 5.66 -3.72
N GLU A 305 -25.35 6.87 -3.24
CA GLU A 305 -25.92 7.37 -1.98
C GLU A 305 -27.43 7.42 -2.03
N ARG A 306 -28.00 7.82 -3.17
CA ARG A 306 -29.45 7.85 -3.35
C ARG A 306 -30.06 6.45 -3.31
N ALA A 307 -29.47 5.48 -4.03
CA ALA A 307 -29.95 4.10 -3.99
C ALA A 307 -29.81 3.47 -2.61
N ALA A 308 -28.73 3.78 -1.88
CA ALA A 308 -28.43 3.20 -0.57
C ALA A 308 -29.28 3.80 0.58
N ASN A 309 -29.64 5.11 0.50
CA ASN A 309 -30.22 5.85 1.63
C ASN A 309 -31.67 6.25 1.45
N ASP A 310 -32.19 6.28 0.22
CA ASP A 310 -33.59 6.63 -0.03
C ASP A 310 -34.51 5.42 0.21
N THR A 311 -34.89 5.24 1.48
CA THR A 311 -35.77 4.14 1.90
C THR A 311 -37.14 4.18 1.24
N GLN A 312 -37.65 5.37 0.90
CA GLN A 312 -38.93 5.52 0.20
C GLN A 312 -38.83 5.03 -1.24
N ALA A 313 -37.76 5.40 -1.93
CA ALA A 313 -37.47 4.89 -3.29
C ALA A 313 -37.26 3.37 -3.28
N GLN A 314 -36.55 2.83 -2.31
CA GLN A 314 -36.36 1.38 -2.15
C GLN A 314 -37.68 0.63 -1.95
N GLN A 315 -38.53 1.13 -1.09
CA GLN A 315 -39.86 0.55 -0.84
C GLN A 315 -40.75 0.60 -2.09
N ALA A 316 -40.80 1.76 -2.76
CA ALA A 316 -41.58 1.93 -3.99
C ALA A 316 -41.06 1.01 -5.12
N PHE A 317 -39.72 0.93 -5.27
CA PHE A 317 -39.09 0.06 -6.25
C PHE A 317 -39.39 -1.43 -5.97
N PHE A 318 -39.24 -1.87 -4.72
CA PHE A 318 -39.60 -3.23 -4.32
C PHE A 318 -41.05 -3.55 -4.59
N LYS A 319 -41.98 -2.64 -4.22
CA LYS A 319 -43.43 -2.84 -4.44
C LYS A 319 -43.75 -3.04 -5.92
N LYS A 320 -43.13 -2.23 -6.80
CA LYS A 320 -43.33 -2.30 -8.25
C LYS A 320 -42.73 -3.60 -8.84
N ASN A 321 -41.58 -4.03 -8.33
CA ASN A 321 -40.78 -5.16 -8.89
C ASN A 321 -40.89 -6.43 -8.04
N ARG A 322 -41.89 -6.55 -7.15
CA ARG A 322 -41.98 -7.62 -6.14
C ARG A 322 -41.86 -9.03 -6.70
N LYS A 323 -42.29 -9.26 -7.93
CA LYS A 323 -42.22 -10.57 -8.60
C LYS A 323 -40.78 -10.98 -8.91
N LYS A 324 -39.89 -10.01 -9.18
CA LYS A 324 -38.47 -10.24 -9.47
C LYS A 324 -37.74 -10.87 -8.28
N TYR A 325 -38.19 -10.55 -7.05
CA TYR A 325 -37.55 -10.99 -5.81
C TYR A 325 -38.16 -12.26 -5.21
N ALA A 326 -39.03 -12.96 -5.96
CA ALA A 326 -39.60 -14.21 -5.47
C ALA A 326 -38.49 -15.26 -5.30
N TRP A 327 -38.53 -15.97 -4.19
CA TRP A 327 -37.66 -17.12 -3.94
C TRP A 327 -38.24 -18.39 -4.57
N THR A 328 -37.39 -19.32 -4.95
CA THR A 328 -37.78 -20.63 -5.43
C THR A 328 -38.32 -21.50 -4.31
N GLU A 329 -37.78 -21.36 -3.09
CA GLU A 329 -38.18 -22.11 -1.90
C GLU A 329 -38.45 -21.16 -0.72
N PRO A 330 -39.32 -21.56 0.23
CA PRO A 330 -39.53 -20.78 1.46
C PRO A 330 -38.24 -20.62 2.25
N ARG A 331 -38.12 -19.48 2.95
CA ARG A 331 -36.99 -19.19 3.84
C ARG A 331 -37.45 -18.93 5.25
N PHE A 332 -36.62 -19.27 6.21
CA PHE A 332 -36.87 -18.94 7.63
C PHE A 332 -36.45 -17.52 7.92
N LYS A 333 -37.38 -16.65 8.30
CA LYS A 333 -37.11 -15.30 8.78
C LYS A 333 -37.16 -15.31 10.30
N GLY A 334 -35.99 -15.19 10.94
CA GLY A 334 -35.89 -15.39 12.37
C GLY A 334 -34.49 -15.15 12.94
N ALA A 335 -34.33 -15.64 14.17
CA ALA A 335 -33.05 -15.72 14.86
C ALA A 335 -32.70 -17.18 15.14
N ALA A 336 -31.45 -17.55 14.89
CA ALA A 336 -30.80 -18.71 15.50
C ALA A 336 -29.99 -18.21 16.67
N PHE A 337 -30.10 -18.84 17.83
CA PHE A 337 -29.40 -18.39 19.02
C PHE A 337 -28.87 -19.59 19.84
N TYR A 338 -27.81 -19.30 20.61
CA TYR A 338 -27.08 -20.26 21.43
C TYR A 338 -26.89 -19.65 22.79
N THR A 339 -27.30 -20.36 23.84
CA THR A 339 -27.30 -19.87 25.20
C THR A 339 -26.60 -20.86 26.14
N ARG A 340 -26.21 -20.38 27.32
CA ARG A 340 -25.55 -21.22 28.33
C ARG A 340 -26.54 -22.09 29.11
N ASN A 341 -27.82 -21.72 29.11
CA ASN A 341 -28.87 -22.41 29.88
C ASN A 341 -30.24 -22.17 29.23
N GLN A 342 -31.20 -23.02 29.61
CA GLN A 342 -32.58 -22.97 29.08
C GLN A 342 -33.32 -21.69 29.47
N GLN A 343 -33.02 -21.09 30.65
CA GLN A 343 -33.64 -19.88 31.09
C GLN A 343 -33.36 -18.68 30.14
N ASP A 344 -32.10 -18.54 29.70
CA ASP A 344 -31.72 -17.53 28.70
C ASP A 344 -32.40 -17.79 27.35
N ALA A 345 -32.52 -19.05 26.93
CA ALA A 345 -33.23 -19.39 25.68
C ALA A 345 -34.71 -18.98 25.72
N GLU A 346 -35.39 -19.17 26.84
CA GLU A 346 -36.76 -18.74 27.03
C GLU A 346 -36.89 -17.21 27.10
N ALA A 347 -35.95 -16.54 27.74
CA ALA A 347 -35.88 -15.08 27.81
C ALA A 347 -35.66 -14.47 26.42
N VAL A 348 -34.82 -15.07 25.58
CA VAL A 348 -34.62 -14.66 24.16
C VAL A 348 -35.96 -14.73 23.41
N ARG A 349 -36.65 -15.89 23.44
CA ARG A 349 -37.94 -16.05 22.75
C ARG A 349 -38.99 -15.04 23.24
N LYS A 350 -39.05 -14.80 24.53
CA LYS A 350 -39.99 -13.82 25.13
C LYS A 350 -39.66 -12.41 24.67
N LEU A 351 -38.41 -12.00 24.66
CA LEU A 351 -37.95 -10.68 24.20
C LEU A 351 -38.30 -10.47 22.72
N LEU A 352 -37.92 -11.39 21.86
CA LEU A 352 -38.09 -11.28 20.42
C LEU A 352 -39.58 -11.26 20.01
N ARG A 353 -40.46 -11.94 20.75
CA ARG A 353 -41.91 -11.92 20.51
C ARG A 353 -42.54 -10.52 20.64
N SER A 354 -41.98 -9.67 21.51
CA SER A 354 -42.48 -8.33 21.78
C SER A 354 -41.83 -7.25 20.91
N MET A 355 -40.83 -7.60 20.12
CA MET A 355 -40.06 -6.62 19.34
C MET A 355 -40.25 -6.80 17.83
N PRO A 356 -40.23 -5.72 17.04
CA PRO A 356 -40.20 -5.82 15.59
C PRO A 356 -38.85 -6.40 15.13
N PHE A 357 -38.88 -7.14 14.01
CA PHE A 357 -37.74 -7.91 13.50
C PHE A 357 -36.47 -7.09 13.28
N ASP A 358 -36.59 -5.86 12.79
CA ASP A 358 -35.47 -4.94 12.53
C ASP A 358 -34.72 -4.49 13.80
N LYS A 359 -35.32 -4.68 14.98
CA LYS A 359 -34.71 -4.38 16.27
C LYS A 359 -34.06 -5.59 16.96
N TRP A 360 -34.26 -6.78 16.43
CA TRP A 360 -33.82 -8.02 17.10
C TRP A 360 -32.32 -8.08 17.37
N THR A 361 -31.48 -7.72 16.41
CA THR A 361 -30.02 -7.73 16.57
C THR A 361 -29.58 -6.78 17.70
N GLU A 362 -30.13 -5.56 17.72
CA GLU A 362 -29.81 -4.53 18.71
C GLU A 362 -30.27 -4.95 20.13
N VAL A 363 -31.53 -5.38 20.25
CA VAL A 363 -32.06 -5.74 21.56
C VAL A 363 -31.44 -7.00 22.14
N LEU A 364 -31.07 -7.98 21.34
CA LEU A 364 -30.34 -9.15 21.79
C LEU A 364 -28.96 -8.78 22.33
N LYS A 365 -28.25 -7.91 21.62
CA LYS A 365 -26.94 -7.42 22.06
C LYS A 365 -27.03 -6.64 23.37
N THR A 366 -27.94 -5.68 23.46
CA THR A 366 -28.05 -4.78 24.62
C THR A 366 -28.63 -5.48 25.84
N HIS A 367 -29.56 -6.42 25.66
CA HIS A 367 -30.19 -7.09 26.79
C HIS A 367 -29.41 -8.27 27.38
N PHE A 368 -28.66 -8.98 26.53
CA PHE A 368 -27.97 -10.20 26.96
C PHE A 368 -26.44 -10.08 26.99
N ASN A 369 -25.85 -9.15 26.24
CA ASN A 369 -24.41 -9.08 26.02
C ASN A 369 -23.83 -7.70 26.36
N ASP A 370 -24.49 -6.89 27.20
CA ASP A 370 -24.03 -5.53 27.53
C ASP A 370 -22.72 -5.57 28.36
N SER A 371 -22.70 -6.38 29.44
CA SER A 371 -21.52 -6.48 30.33
C SER A 371 -20.76 -7.81 30.20
N THR A 372 -21.45 -8.88 29.86
CA THR A 372 -20.90 -10.21 29.63
C THR A 372 -21.64 -10.89 28.48
N GLU A 373 -20.93 -11.62 27.61
CA GLU A 373 -21.56 -12.37 26.54
C GLU A 373 -22.31 -13.58 27.12
N ARG A 374 -23.65 -13.49 27.21
CA ARG A 374 -24.52 -14.56 27.71
C ARG A 374 -25.08 -15.43 26.61
N ILE A 375 -25.25 -14.86 25.41
CA ILE A 375 -25.79 -15.56 24.26
C ILE A 375 -24.99 -15.25 23.00
N LYS A 376 -25.03 -16.17 22.05
CA LYS A 376 -24.68 -15.93 20.64
C LYS A 376 -25.94 -15.99 19.82
N ALA A 377 -26.13 -15.04 18.89
CA ALA A 377 -27.32 -15.04 18.05
C ALA A 377 -27.00 -14.52 16.65
N VAL A 378 -27.64 -15.10 15.66
CA VAL A 378 -27.65 -14.63 14.28
C VAL A 378 -29.11 -14.35 13.90
N VAL A 379 -29.40 -13.12 13.51
CA VAL A 379 -30.73 -12.69 13.05
C VAL A 379 -30.68 -12.52 11.53
N GLY A 380 -31.62 -13.12 10.82
CA GLY A 380 -31.58 -13.06 9.36
C GLY A 380 -32.75 -13.76 8.68
N ILE A 381 -32.57 -13.95 7.38
CA ILE A 381 -33.45 -14.74 6.53
C ILE A 381 -32.60 -15.86 5.96
N PHE A 382 -32.88 -17.06 6.41
CA PHE A 382 -32.07 -18.24 6.12
C PHE A 382 -32.72 -19.09 5.03
N ALA A 383 -31.97 -19.38 3.99
CA ALA A 383 -32.29 -20.47 3.09
C ALA A 383 -31.83 -21.80 3.70
N LYS A 384 -32.26 -22.88 3.11
CA LYS A 384 -31.78 -24.22 3.42
C LYS A 384 -30.27 -24.31 3.18
N GLY A 385 -29.51 -24.72 4.21
CA GLY A 385 -28.06 -24.82 4.18
C GLY A 385 -27.34 -23.58 4.78
N ASP A 386 -28.02 -22.48 5.08
CA ASP A 386 -27.40 -21.26 5.58
C ASP A 386 -26.97 -21.34 7.06
N ASN A 387 -27.71 -22.14 7.88
CA ASN A 387 -27.44 -22.25 9.30
C ASN A 387 -27.88 -23.60 9.83
N ALA A 388 -26.97 -24.34 10.44
CA ALA A 388 -27.19 -25.72 10.93
C ALA A 388 -28.34 -25.82 11.95
N THR A 389 -28.50 -24.85 12.85
CA THR A 389 -29.57 -24.85 13.85
C THR A 389 -30.92 -24.58 13.21
N VAL A 390 -30.98 -23.65 12.26
CA VAL A 390 -32.21 -23.39 11.47
C VAL A 390 -32.57 -24.62 10.63
N ASP A 391 -31.58 -25.27 10.03
CA ASP A 391 -31.80 -26.44 9.20
C ASP A 391 -32.39 -27.60 9.99
N ARG A 392 -31.87 -27.85 11.20
CA ARG A 392 -32.45 -28.87 12.07
C ARG A 392 -33.86 -28.51 12.54
N ALA A 393 -34.02 -27.29 13.05
CA ALA A 393 -35.25 -26.88 13.70
C ALA A 393 -36.41 -26.62 12.72
N GLU A 394 -36.11 -26.04 11.55
CA GLU A 394 -37.14 -25.48 10.65
C GLU A 394 -37.23 -26.22 9.30
N TYR A 395 -36.14 -26.84 8.86
CA TYR A 395 -36.11 -27.61 7.60
C TYR A 395 -36.06 -29.14 7.79
N GLY A 396 -35.88 -29.62 9.03
CA GLY A 396 -35.83 -31.07 9.34
C GLY A 396 -34.58 -31.76 8.78
N ILE A 397 -33.44 -31.04 8.73
CA ILE A 397 -32.18 -31.59 8.16
C ILE A 397 -31.17 -31.77 9.27
N ASP A 398 -30.78 -33.00 9.55
CA ASP A 398 -29.84 -33.30 10.64
C ASP A 398 -28.37 -33.09 10.32
N LYS A 399 -27.99 -33.07 9.03
CA LYS A 399 -26.58 -32.90 8.61
C LYS A 399 -26.51 -31.79 7.59
N THR A 400 -25.79 -30.73 7.96
CA THR A 400 -25.42 -29.63 7.07
C THR A 400 -23.93 -29.30 7.25
N ASP A 401 -23.29 -28.83 6.19
CA ASP A 401 -21.94 -28.28 6.24
C ASP A 401 -21.94 -26.84 6.77
N ALA A 402 -23.12 -26.31 7.11
CA ALA A 402 -23.28 -24.95 7.62
C ALA A 402 -22.69 -24.78 9.00
N SER A 403 -22.02 -23.65 9.22
CA SER A 403 -21.39 -23.27 10.48
C SER A 403 -22.41 -23.18 11.63
N THR A 404 -22.05 -23.73 12.79
CA THR A 404 -22.79 -23.56 14.05
C THR A 404 -21.96 -22.71 15.02
N LEU A 405 -22.63 -21.88 15.81
CA LEU A 405 -22.02 -21.13 16.94
C LEU A 405 -22.09 -21.91 18.26
N SER A 406 -22.73 -23.10 18.27
CA SER A 406 -22.80 -23.96 19.44
C SER A 406 -21.40 -24.48 19.83
N ASN A 407 -21.13 -24.51 21.13
CA ASN A 407 -19.92 -25.11 21.74
C ASN A 407 -20.22 -25.55 23.17
N ASP A 408 -19.20 -26.04 23.91
CA ASP A 408 -19.35 -26.51 25.28
C ASP A 408 -19.90 -25.47 26.27
N ILE A 409 -19.72 -24.16 25.96
CA ILE A 409 -20.21 -23.04 26.79
C ILE A 409 -21.65 -22.67 26.41
N TYR A 410 -21.95 -22.65 25.10
CA TYR A 410 -23.26 -22.28 24.55
C TYR A 410 -23.92 -23.54 23.98
N ASN A 411 -24.33 -24.42 24.85
CA ASN A 411 -24.81 -25.76 24.52
C ASN A 411 -26.33 -25.86 24.33
N VAL A 412 -27.09 -24.81 24.62
CA VAL A 412 -28.52 -24.73 24.38
C VAL A 412 -28.78 -23.92 23.12
N GLU A 413 -29.21 -24.59 22.07
CA GLU A 413 -29.56 -23.92 20.81
C GLU A 413 -31.07 -23.78 20.66
N GLY A 414 -31.45 -22.76 19.85
CA GLY A 414 -32.85 -22.55 19.55
C GLY A 414 -33.07 -21.59 18.38
N THR A 415 -34.28 -21.60 17.90
CA THR A 415 -34.77 -20.68 16.87
C THR A 415 -36.00 -19.92 17.38
N PHE A 416 -36.20 -18.72 16.81
CA PHE A 416 -37.44 -17.99 16.96
C PHE A 416 -37.68 -17.19 15.67
N GLY A 417 -38.87 -17.39 15.03
CA GLY A 417 -39.19 -16.77 13.76
C GLY A 417 -40.35 -17.45 13.07
N LYS A 418 -40.36 -17.37 11.75
CA LYS A 418 -41.38 -18.01 10.91
C LYS A 418 -40.86 -18.31 9.50
N MET A 419 -41.39 -19.33 8.89
CA MET A 419 -41.21 -19.60 7.46
C MET A 419 -42.00 -18.59 6.64
N ILE A 420 -41.35 -17.98 5.64
CA ILE A 420 -41.96 -17.05 4.70
C ILE A 420 -41.68 -17.55 3.26
N LYS A 421 -42.76 -17.58 2.43
CA LYS A 421 -42.68 -18.09 1.05
C LYS A 421 -42.06 -17.09 0.06
N ARG A 422 -42.02 -15.82 0.40
CA ARG A 422 -41.52 -14.72 -0.43
C ARG A 422 -41.16 -13.53 0.45
N PRO A 423 -40.30 -12.61 -0.02
CA PRO A 423 -40.00 -11.36 0.69
C PRO A 423 -41.29 -10.58 0.98
N GLN A 424 -41.42 -10.11 2.21
CA GLN A 424 -42.58 -9.36 2.67
C GLN A 424 -42.36 -7.85 2.63
N ALA A 425 -41.10 -7.44 2.86
CA ALA A 425 -40.62 -6.06 2.80
C ALA A 425 -39.38 -5.94 1.96
N TYR A 426 -39.01 -4.73 1.53
CA TYR A 426 -37.76 -4.49 0.81
C TYR A 426 -36.52 -4.88 1.65
N SER A 427 -36.63 -4.71 2.97
CA SER A 427 -35.55 -5.09 3.91
C SER A 427 -35.20 -6.58 3.88
N ASP A 428 -36.13 -7.44 3.45
CA ASP A 428 -35.90 -8.90 3.33
C ASP A 428 -34.94 -9.25 2.19
N VAL A 429 -34.77 -8.34 1.22
CA VAL A 429 -33.91 -8.45 0.03
C VAL A 429 -33.24 -7.10 -0.29
N ARG A 430 -32.87 -6.36 0.76
CA ARG A 430 -32.40 -4.97 0.64
C ARG A 430 -31.25 -4.83 -0.34
N GLU A 431 -30.26 -5.72 -0.29
CA GLU A 431 -29.09 -5.66 -1.16
C GLU A 431 -29.46 -5.78 -2.64
N LEU A 432 -30.37 -6.72 -2.98
CA LEU A 432 -30.86 -6.87 -4.34
C LEU A 432 -31.65 -5.66 -4.79
N VAL A 433 -32.52 -5.13 -3.92
CA VAL A 433 -33.31 -3.92 -4.21
C VAL A 433 -32.43 -2.71 -4.43
N VAL A 434 -31.41 -2.52 -3.60
CA VAL A 434 -30.45 -1.41 -3.73
C VAL A 434 -29.67 -1.53 -5.03
N SER A 435 -29.15 -2.70 -5.34
CA SER A 435 -28.42 -2.96 -6.60
C SER A 435 -29.27 -2.68 -7.83
N ASP A 436 -30.49 -3.19 -7.88
CA ASP A 436 -31.41 -2.98 -9.00
C ASP A 436 -31.86 -1.53 -9.13
N LEU A 437 -32.12 -0.86 -8.00
CA LEU A 437 -32.44 0.57 -7.98
C LEU A 437 -31.27 1.41 -8.46
N GLN A 438 -30.06 1.05 -8.07
CA GLN A 438 -28.83 1.70 -8.53
C GLN A 438 -28.70 1.58 -10.05
N GLU A 439 -28.92 0.39 -10.61
CA GLU A 439 -28.89 0.16 -12.06
C GLU A 439 -29.96 1.01 -12.78
N GLN A 440 -31.18 1.06 -12.26
CA GLN A 440 -32.24 1.90 -12.85
C GLN A 440 -31.91 3.39 -12.80
N LEU A 441 -31.37 3.89 -11.68
CA LEU A 441 -30.97 5.29 -11.54
C LEU A 441 -29.83 5.63 -12.51
N GLU A 442 -28.88 4.74 -12.65
CA GLU A 442 -27.75 4.88 -13.57
C GLU A 442 -28.22 4.96 -15.03
N GLN A 443 -29.04 4.02 -15.48
CA GLN A 443 -29.60 3.99 -16.82
C GLN A 443 -30.39 5.27 -17.14
N LYS A 444 -31.24 5.71 -16.18
CA LYS A 444 -32.00 6.94 -16.31
C LYS A 444 -31.08 8.15 -16.41
N TRP A 445 -30.11 8.25 -15.53
CA TRP A 445 -29.16 9.37 -15.53
C TRP A 445 -28.36 9.45 -16.83
N VAL A 446 -27.81 8.35 -17.33
CA VAL A 446 -27.13 8.31 -18.61
C VAL A 446 -28.05 8.73 -19.77
N ALA A 447 -29.30 8.27 -19.80
CA ALA A 447 -30.27 8.69 -20.80
C ALA A 447 -30.56 10.19 -20.73
N ASP A 448 -30.67 10.77 -19.53
CA ASP A 448 -30.84 12.20 -19.32
C ASP A 448 -29.62 13.01 -19.79
N LEU A 449 -28.41 12.53 -19.50
CA LEU A 449 -27.16 13.15 -20.00
C LEU A 449 -27.06 13.12 -21.52
N ARG A 450 -27.39 12.00 -22.17
CA ARG A 450 -27.41 11.87 -23.64
C ARG A 450 -28.43 12.78 -24.32
N ARG A 451 -29.51 13.12 -23.62
CA ARG A 451 -30.47 14.12 -24.11
C ARG A 451 -29.99 15.56 -23.90
N LYS A 452 -29.26 15.81 -22.84
CA LYS A 452 -28.76 17.14 -22.48
C LYS A 452 -27.56 17.57 -23.33
N TYR A 453 -26.66 16.65 -23.64
CA TYR A 453 -25.41 16.96 -24.30
C TYR A 453 -25.35 16.36 -25.70
N ALA A 454 -25.00 17.20 -26.67
CA ALA A 454 -24.75 16.73 -28.01
C ALA A 454 -23.49 15.84 -28.06
N VAL A 455 -23.59 14.73 -28.77
CA VAL A 455 -22.50 13.78 -29.01
C VAL A 455 -22.31 13.63 -30.51
N HIS A 456 -21.10 13.90 -30.97
CA HIS A 456 -20.70 13.70 -32.37
C HIS A 456 -19.44 12.83 -32.43
N VAL A 457 -19.50 11.71 -33.13
CA VAL A 457 -18.39 10.78 -33.33
C VAL A 457 -17.92 10.85 -34.76
N ASN A 458 -16.65 11.20 -34.98
CA ASN A 458 -16.02 11.20 -36.30
C ASN A 458 -15.64 9.77 -36.67
N ARG A 459 -16.45 9.13 -37.50
CA ARG A 459 -16.28 7.75 -37.94
C ARG A 459 -15.02 7.51 -38.77
N GLU A 460 -14.56 8.49 -39.51
CA GLU A 460 -13.34 8.41 -40.30
C GLU A 460 -12.11 8.32 -39.36
N VAL A 461 -12.06 9.19 -38.36
CA VAL A 461 -10.98 9.15 -37.35
C VAL A 461 -11.08 7.88 -36.51
N LEU A 462 -12.29 7.45 -36.12
CA LEU A 462 -12.49 6.19 -35.36
C LEU A 462 -11.92 4.98 -36.11
N ALA A 463 -12.08 4.92 -37.44
CA ALA A 463 -11.53 3.84 -38.23
C ALA A 463 -9.99 3.78 -38.28
N THR A 464 -9.29 4.83 -37.84
CA THR A 464 -7.81 4.89 -37.73
C THR A 464 -7.26 4.52 -36.38
N VAL A 465 -8.11 4.21 -35.39
CA VAL A 465 -7.69 3.81 -34.03
C VAL A 465 -6.77 2.59 -34.10
N ASN A 466 -5.58 2.71 -33.48
CA ASN A 466 -4.52 1.70 -33.49
C ASN A 466 -4.00 1.28 -34.89
N LYS A 467 -4.11 2.18 -35.92
CA LYS A 467 -3.69 1.89 -37.30
C LYS A 467 -2.74 2.95 -37.88
N HIS A 468 -2.03 3.71 -37.03
CA HIS A 468 -1.14 4.81 -37.50
C HIS A 468 0.27 4.62 -36.94
#